data_852530aa52f0295cce46b93f24c2563a
#
_entry.id   852530aa52f0295cce46b93f24c2563a
#
_cell.length_a   1.000
_cell.length_b   1.000
_cell.length_c   1.000
_cell.angle_alpha   90.00
_cell.angle_beta   90.00
_cell.angle_gamma   90.00
#
_symmetry.space_group_name_H-M   'P 1'
#
loop_
_entity.id
_entity.type
_entity.pdbx_description
1 polymer ?
#
loop_
_entity_poly.entity_id
_entity_poly.type
_entity_poly.pdbx_seq_one_letter_code
_entity_poly.pdbx_strand_id
1 'polypeptide(L)'
;MEERVSFASDEFMLAGILHLPESRGPAERRAAFLVLHGFGSNKDGGGTTVAKMLAGLGYAALRFDFRGCGESEGERGRVICKEQVRDARNALSFLATRPEIEPKRIGVVGQSFGAAVAVYAAGVDRRVAACISSGGWGDGAKKFRRQHASPRAWKKFSAMMKEGKRRKRAGKPMMVPRYDIVPIPTRLRGNLAPGSIMEFPFEVVETMYAFNANDVVGRIAPRPLLLLHSANDSVTPTEQSVELFERAGKPTDLHLIADVDHFMFSEGNTLVVDLVRDWLEKYFPARV
;
A
#
# COMPACT_ATOMS: atom_id res chain seq x y z
N MET A 1 19.63 1.30 -12.05
CA MET A 1 19.17 2.31 -13.05
C MET A 1 17.73 2.67 -12.75
N GLU A 2 17.34 3.94 -12.91
CA GLU A 2 15.94 4.41 -12.75
C GLU A 2 15.42 4.92 -14.09
N GLU A 3 14.21 4.50 -14.46
CA GLU A 3 13.51 4.87 -15.70
C GLU A 3 12.17 5.51 -15.34
N ARG A 4 11.88 6.73 -15.83
CA ARG A 4 10.53 7.31 -15.73
C ARG A 4 9.62 6.62 -16.73
N VAL A 5 8.48 6.15 -16.25
CA VAL A 5 7.50 5.42 -17.05
C VAL A 5 6.12 6.04 -16.88
N SER A 6 5.28 5.82 -17.87
CA SER A 6 3.85 6.16 -17.81
C SER A 6 3.06 4.99 -18.40
N PHE A 7 1.90 4.69 -17.81
CA PHE A 7 1.04 3.60 -18.26
C PHE A 7 -0.44 3.91 -18.04
N ALA A 8 -1.27 3.34 -18.88
CA ALA A 8 -2.72 3.53 -18.80
C ALA A 8 -3.34 2.73 -17.64
N SER A 9 -4.25 3.37 -16.92
CA SER A 9 -5.16 2.73 -15.97
C SER A 9 -6.57 3.26 -16.18
N ASP A 10 -7.39 2.48 -16.85
CA ASP A 10 -8.66 2.92 -17.42
C ASP A 10 -8.44 4.13 -18.36
N GLU A 11 -9.14 5.24 -18.15
CA GLU A 11 -9.01 6.49 -18.89
C GLU A 11 -7.84 7.39 -18.46
N PHE A 12 -7.09 7.01 -17.41
CA PHE A 12 -6.03 7.85 -16.83
C PHE A 12 -4.64 7.34 -17.16
N MET A 13 -3.69 8.27 -17.36
CA MET A 13 -2.26 7.97 -17.41
C MET A 13 -1.65 8.10 -16.03
N LEU A 14 -0.99 7.03 -15.57
CA LEU A 14 -0.31 6.98 -14.28
C LEU A 14 1.20 7.13 -14.46
N ALA A 15 1.79 7.97 -13.60
CA ALA A 15 3.23 8.24 -13.59
C ALA A 15 3.96 7.30 -12.63
N GLY A 16 5.08 6.74 -13.07
CA GLY A 16 5.88 5.83 -12.27
C GLY A 16 7.39 5.97 -12.50
N ILE A 17 8.14 5.28 -11.66
CA ILE A 17 9.58 5.10 -11.80
C ILE A 17 9.87 3.60 -11.67
N LEU A 18 10.44 3.04 -12.72
CA LEU A 18 10.91 1.67 -12.75
C LEU A 18 12.39 1.64 -12.33
N HIS A 19 12.66 0.95 -11.25
CA HIS A 19 14.01 0.64 -10.79
C HIS A 19 14.43 -0.69 -11.36
N LEU A 20 15.52 -0.70 -12.10
CA LEU A 20 16.15 -1.92 -12.60
C LEU A 20 17.45 -2.15 -11.84
N PRO A 21 17.70 -3.36 -11.34
CA PRO A 21 18.99 -3.70 -10.74
C PRO A 21 20.10 -3.60 -11.79
N GLU A 22 21.34 -3.42 -11.35
CA GLU A 22 22.49 -3.39 -12.24
C GLU A 22 22.57 -4.69 -13.06
N SER A 23 22.67 -4.55 -14.38
CA SER A 23 22.71 -5.68 -15.30
C SER A 23 24.06 -6.40 -15.21
N ARG A 24 24.01 -7.73 -15.02
CA ARG A 24 25.18 -8.60 -15.17
C ARG A 24 25.13 -9.44 -16.47
N GLY A 25 24.26 -9.06 -17.42
CA GLY A 25 24.13 -9.74 -18.71
C GLY A 25 22.90 -9.31 -19.51
N PRO A 26 22.90 -9.44 -20.83
CA PRO A 26 21.95 -8.79 -21.73
C PRO A 26 20.57 -9.41 -21.91
N ALA A 27 20.16 -10.49 -21.26
CA ALA A 27 18.91 -11.19 -21.61
C ALA A 27 18.12 -11.85 -20.46
N GLU A 28 18.45 -11.58 -19.20
CA GLU A 28 17.80 -12.29 -18.10
C GLU A 28 16.55 -11.53 -17.61
N ARG A 29 15.35 -12.13 -17.81
CA ARG A 29 14.11 -11.65 -17.20
C ARG A 29 14.20 -11.78 -15.69
N ARG A 30 13.64 -10.79 -14.98
CA ARG A 30 13.76 -10.66 -13.52
C ARG A 30 12.42 -10.73 -12.84
N ALA A 31 12.41 -11.25 -11.64
CA ALA A 31 11.29 -11.04 -10.73
C ALA A 31 11.14 -9.54 -10.42
N ALA A 32 9.92 -9.09 -10.23
CA ALA A 32 9.61 -7.68 -10.02
C ALA A 32 8.64 -7.46 -8.86
N PHE A 33 8.58 -6.23 -8.37
CA PHE A 33 7.59 -5.78 -7.40
C PHE A 33 6.92 -4.47 -7.83
N LEU A 34 5.60 -4.40 -7.63
CA LEU A 34 4.88 -3.14 -7.53
C LEU A 34 5.06 -2.61 -6.11
N VAL A 35 5.37 -1.32 -5.99
CA VAL A 35 5.53 -0.61 -4.71
C VAL A 35 4.41 0.40 -4.56
N LEU A 36 3.48 0.14 -3.63
CA LEU A 36 2.25 0.91 -3.43
C LEU A 36 2.39 1.87 -2.25
N HIS A 37 2.23 3.15 -2.52
CA HIS A 37 2.37 4.21 -1.51
C HIS A 37 1.18 4.30 -0.54
N GLY A 38 1.38 4.98 0.60
CA GLY A 38 0.38 5.21 1.63
C GLY A 38 -0.73 6.19 1.22
N PHE A 39 -1.69 6.41 2.13
CA PHE A 39 -2.87 7.24 1.92
C PHE A 39 -2.53 8.65 1.43
N GLY A 40 -3.02 9.02 0.24
CA GLY A 40 -2.83 10.34 -0.36
C GLY A 40 -1.36 10.80 -0.41
N SER A 41 -0.43 9.85 -0.47
CA SER A 41 1.00 10.07 -0.67
C SER A 41 1.31 10.09 -2.18
N ASN A 42 2.56 9.85 -2.54
CA ASN A 42 3.01 9.74 -3.92
C ASN A 42 4.21 8.79 -4.03
N LYS A 43 4.65 8.52 -5.26
CA LYS A 43 5.77 7.62 -5.58
C LYS A 43 7.11 8.06 -4.95
N ASP A 44 7.29 9.35 -4.65
CA ASP A 44 8.54 9.92 -4.13
C ASP A 44 8.65 9.90 -2.60
N GLY A 45 7.66 9.30 -1.92
CA GLY A 45 7.68 9.05 -0.48
C GLY A 45 8.46 7.80 -0.07
N GLY A 46 8.03 7.16 1.02
CA GLY A 46 8.65 5.95 1.58
C GLY A 46 8.79 4.78 0.60
N GLY A 47 8.00 4.75 -0.47
CA GLY A 47 8.13 3.78 -1.57
C GLY A 47 9.48 3.84 -2.28
N THR A 48 10.16 4.99 -2.27
CA THR A 48 11.52 5.13 -2.84
C THR A 48 12.53 4.23 -2.13
N THR A 49 12.52 4.22 -0.79
CA THR A 49 13.41 3.37 0.02
C THR A 49 13.15 1.89 -0.26
N VAL A 50 11.87 1.48 -0.32
CA VAL A 50 11.50 0.09 -0.62
C VAL A 50 11.90 -0.31 -2.03
N ALA A 51 11.68 0.53 -3.04
CA ALA A 51 12.06 0.24 -4.42
C ALA A 51 13.59 0.11 -4.58
N LYS A 52 14.38 0.98 -3.93
CA LYS A 52 15.85 0.90 -3.92
C LYS A 52 16.35 -0.35 -3.21
N MET A 53 15.75 -0.71 -2.07
CA MET A 53 16.05 -1.94 -1.35
C MET A 53 15.82 -3.16 -2.26
N LEU A 54 14.66 -3.27 -2.90
CA LEU A 54 14.34 -4.38 -3.80
C LEU A 54 15.28 -4.43 -5.02
N ALA A 55 15.64 -3.28 -5.59
CA ALA A 55 16.60 -3.22 -6.69
C ALA A 55 17.99 -3.69 -6.24
N GLY A 56 18.43 -3.34 -5.03
CA GLY A 56 19.66 -3.85 -4.41
C GLY A 56 19.66 -5.36 -4.19
N LEU A 57 18.48 -5.95 -3.92
CA LEU A 57 18.28 -7.39 -3.79
C LEU A 57 18.10 -8.12 -5.14
N GLY A 58 18.16 -7.41 -6.27
CA GLY A 58 18.12 -7.99 -7.60
C GLY A 58 16.74 -8.03 -8.28
N TYR A 59 15.72 -7.45 -7.67
CA TYR A 59 14.38 -7.33 -8.26
C TYR A 59 14.24 -6.05 -9.08
N ALA A 60 13.44 -6.07 -10.14
CA ALA A 60 12.89 -4.83 -10.66
C ALA A 60 11.81 -4.31 -9.71
N ALA A 61 11.66 -3.00 -9.59
CA ALA A 61 10.65 -2.41 -8.71
C ALA A 61 9.99 -1.20 -9.37
N LEU A 62 8.67 -1.23 -9.53
CA LEU A 62 7.88 -0.12 -10.03
C LEU A 62 7.18 0.58 -8.88
N ARG A 63 7.61 1.80 -8.55
CA ARG A 63 6.84 2.74 -7.72
C ARG A 63 6.07 3.70 -8.62
N PHE A 64 4.80 3.92 -8.34
CA PHE A 64 3.96 4.80 -9.17
C PHE A 64 2.99 5.59 -8.31
N ASP A 65 2.47 6.68 -8.88
CA ASP A 65 1.40 7.45 -8.27
C ASP A 65 0.05 6.83 -8.64
N PHE A 66 -0.77 6.50 -7.66
CA PHE A 66 -2.17 6.17 -7.92
C PHE A 66 -2.91 7.33 -8.57
N ARG A 67 -4.02 7.05 -9.30
CA ARG A 67 -4.89 8.11 -9.83
C ARG A 67 -5.25 9.15 -8.76
N GLY A 68 -5.25 10.41 -9.13
CA GLY A 68 -5.50 11.53 -8.22
C GLY A 68 -4.40 11.84 -7.22
N CYS A 69 -3.21 11.19 -7.33
CA CYS A 69 -2.04 11.42 -6.50
C CYS A 69 -0.83 11.85 -7.36
N GLY A 70 0.12 12.55 -6.75
CA GLY A 70 1.41 12.90 -7.36
C GLY A 70 1.30 13.53 -8.74
N GLU A 71 1.96 12.91 -9.72
CA GLU A 71 1.98 13.32 -11.13
C GLU A 71 0.98 12.55 -12.01
N SER A 72 0.25 11.58 -11.44
CA SER A 72 -0.78 10.81 -12.15
C SER A 72 -2.02 11.62 -12.38
N GLU A 73 -2.71 11.32 -13.50
CA GLU A 73 -4.01 11.89 -13.82
C GLU A 73 -5.11 11.45 -12.83
N GLY A 74 -6.28 12.03 -12.99
CA GLY A 74 -7.44 11.82 -12.14
C GLY A 74 -7.71 12.99 -11.19
N GLU A 75 -8.88 13.01 -10.59
CA GLU A 75 -9.29 14.06 -9.65
C GLU A 75 -8.41 14.02 -8.40
N ARG A 76 -7.67 15.12 -8.17
CA ARG A 76 -6.72 15.19 -7.05
C ARG A 76 -7.42 14.98 -5.71
N GLY A 77 -6.92 14.01 -4.97
CA GLY A 77 -7.44 13.64 -3.64
C GLY A 77 -8.61 12.66 -3.66
N ARG A 78 -9.11 12.28 -4.83
CA ARG A 78 -10.13 11.25 -4.96
C ARG A 78 -9.50 9.84 -4.90
N VAL A 79 -9.15 9.44 -3.67
CA VAL A 79 -8.43 8.19 -3.37
C VAL A 79 -9.44 7.09 -2.98
N ILE A 80 -10.06 6.47 -3.98
CA ILE A 80 -11.10 5.44 -3.80
C ILE A 80 -10.45 4.05 -3.74
N CYS A 81 -10.63 3.32 -2.64
CA CYS A 81 -9.91 2.07 -2.38
C CYS A 81 -9.98 1.05 -3.53
N LYS A 82 -11.16 0.83 -4.11
CA LYS A 82 -11.33 -0.14 -5.21
C LYS A 82 -10.72 0.34 -6.53
N GLU A 83 -10.67 1.65 -6.77
CA GLU A 83 -9.98 2.22 -7.91
C GLU A 83 -8.47 2.07 -7.76
N GLN A 84 -7.93 2.26 -6.56
CA GLN A 84 -6.51 2.02 -6.29
C GLN A 84 -6.13 0.53 -6.47
N VAL A 85 -7.02 -0.40 -6.12
CA VAL A 85 -6.83 -1.83 -6.45
C VAL A 85 -6.80 -2.03 -7.96
N ARG A 86 -7.61 -1.32 -8.73
CA ARG A 86 -7.62 -1.38 -10.19
C ARG A 86 -6.32 -0.82 -10.77
N ASP A 87 -5.84 0.30 -10.25
CA ASP A 87 -4.54 0.87 -10.65
C ASP A 87 -3.39 -0.12 -10.41
N ALA A 88 -3.36 -0.77 -9.25
CA ALA A 88 -2.37 -1.80 -8.96
C ALA A 88 -2.43 -2.97 -9.96
N ARG A 89 -3.63 -3.40 -10.37
CA ARG A 89 -3.81 -4.48 -11.37
C ARG A 89 -3.41 -4.04 -12.78
N ASN A 90 -3.62 -2.78 -13.13
CA ASN A 90 -3.18 -2.21 -14.42
C ASN A 90 -1.66 -2.00 -14.44
N ALA A 91 -1.07 -1.57 -13.32
CA ALA A 91 0.39 -1.53 -13.15
C ALA A 91 1.04 -2.93 -13.27
N LEU A 92 0.37 -3.97 -12.72
CA LEU A 92 0.79 -5.36 -12.91
C LEU A 92 0.79 -5.76 -14.39
N SER A 93 -0.27 -5.38 -15.12
CA SER A 93 -0.36 -5.63 -16.57
C SER A 93 0.75 -4.91 -17.33
N PHE A 94 1.02 -3.64 -16.99
CA PHE A 94 2.13 -2.88 -17.58
C PHE A 94 3.49 -3.55 -17.32
N LEU A 95 3.79 -3.93 -16.07
CA LEU A 95 5.05 -4.64 -15.77
C LEU A 95 5.19 -5.95 -16.55
N ALA A 96 4.11 -6.69 -16.71
CA ALA A 96 4.12 -7.96 -17.44
C ALA A 96 4.43 -7.81 -18.94
N THR A 97 4.30 -6.61 -19.51
CA THR A 97 4.68 -6.32 -20.91
C THR A 97 6.15 -5.94 -21.09
N ARG A 98 6.85 -5.65 -19.98
CA ARG A 98 8.25 -5.22 -20.04
C ARG A 98 9.17 -6.40 -20.39
N PRO A 99 10.09 -6.24 -21.37
CA PRO A 99 10.97 -7.32 -21.79
C PRO A 99 11.93 -7.80 -20.69
N GLU A 100 12.27 -6.91 -19.74
CA GLU A 100 13.17 -7.22 -18.62
C GLU A 100 12.50 -7.99 -17.49
N ILE A 101 11.17 -8.12 -17.52
CA ILE A 101 10.38 -8.69 -16.41
C ILE A 101 9.90 -10.10 -16.76
N GLU A 102 9.99 -11.00 -15.78
CA GLU A 102 9.33 -12.31 -15.86
C GLU A 102 7.84 -12.16 -15.46
N PRO A 103 6.89 -12.28 -16.40
CA PRO A 103 5.49 -11.96 -16.16
C PRO A 103 4.82 -12.80 -15.07
N LYS A 104 5.34 -14.01 -14.84
CA LYS A 104 4.83 -14.92 -13.80
C LYS A 104 5.44 -14.66 -12.42
N ARG A 105 6.37 -13.72 -12.32
CA ARG A 105 7.13 -13.43 -11.12
C ARG A 105 7.06 -11.95 -10.73
N ILE A 106 5.83 -11.45 -10.58
CA ILE A 106 5.57 -10.09 -10.14
C ILE A 106 4.87 -10.12 -8.78
N GLY A 107 5.55 -9.61 -7.75
CA GLY A 107 5.02 -9.42 -6.42
C GLY A 107 4.43 -8.01 -6.23
N VAL A 108 3.79 -7.80 -5.10
CA VAL A 108 3.31 -6.50 -4.68
C VAL A 108 3.76 -6.21 -3.24
N VAL A 109 4.25 -5.02 -2.99
CA VAL A 109 4.56 -4.52 -1.65
C VAL A 109 3.83 -3.20 -1.42
N GLY A 110 3.19 -3.07 -0.27
CA GLY A 110 2.49 -1.83 0.08
C GLY A 110 2.79 -1.37 1.50
N GLN A 111 2.65 -0.06 1.71
CA GLN A 111 2.81 0.58 3.02
C GLN A 111 1.49 1.22 3.43
N SER A 112 1.06 1.02 4.69
CA SER A 112 -0.14 1.65 5.24
C SER A 112 -1.38 1.39 4.37
N PHE A 113 -1.97 2.44 3.79
CA PHE A 113 -3.06 2.33 2.81
C PHE A 113 -2.68 1.42 1.63
N GLY A 114 -1.48 1.61 1.06
CA GLY A 114 -0.98 0.76 -0.02
C GLY A 114 -0.84 -0.71 0.39
N ALA A 115 -0.61 -0.99 1.68
CA ALA A 115 -0.53 -2.36 2.19
C ALA A 115 -1.91 -3.05 2.18
N ALA A 116 -2.97 -2.35 2.56
CA ALA A 116 -4.34 -2.87 2.46
C ALA A 116 -4.74 -3.10 0.99
N VAL A 117 -4.36 -2.17 0.10
CA VAL A 117 -4.56 -2.31 -1.36
C VAL A 117 -3.77 -3.50 -1.90
N ALA A 118 -2.51 -3.71 -1.46
CA ALA A 118 -1.67 -4.84 -1.88
C ALA A 118 -2.31 -6.18 -1.51
N VAL A 119 -2.75 -6.36 -0.27
CA VAL A 119 -3.46 -7.57 0.18
C VAL A 119 -4.73 -7.80 -0.63
N TYR A 120 -5.52 -6.74 -0.85
CA TYR A 120 -6.74 -6.86 -1.63
C TYR A 120 -6.45 -7.24 -3.08
N ALA A 121 -5.50 -6.57 -3.73
CA ALA A 121 -5.09 -6.86 -5.11
C ALA A 121 -4.58 -8.29 -5.25
N ALA A 122 -3.72 -8.76 -4.33
CA ALA A 122 -3.23 -10.12 -4.31
C ALA A 122 -4.36 -11.16 -4.13
N GLY A 123 -5.37 -10.84 -3.30
CA GLY A 123 -6.51 -11.73 -3.07
C GLY A 123 -7.46 -11.85 -4.27
N VAL A 124 -7.51 -10.85 -5.16
CA VAL A 124 -8.42 -10.84 -6.33
C VAL A 124 -7.72 -11.05 -7.68
N ASP A 125 -6.39 -10.95 -7.73
CA ASP A 125 -5.61 -11.14 -8.95
C ASP A 125 -4.52 -12.20 -8.76
N ARG A 126 -4.70 -13.35 -9.40
CA ARG A 126 -3.79 -14.50 -9.28
C ARG A 126 -2.43 -14.29 -9.93
N ARG A 127 -2.25 -13.23 -10.72
CA ARG A 127 -0.95 -12.88 -11.33
C ARG A 127 0.03 -12.32 -10.31
N VAL A 128 -0.45 -11.82 -9.17
CA VAL A 128 0.41 -11.40 -8.06
C VAL A 128 1.06 -12.64 -7.46
N ALA A 129 2.36 -12.82 -7.65
CA ALA A 129 3.09 -14.03 -7.26
C ALA A 129 3.55 -14.03 -5.79
N ALA A 130 3.70 -12.86 -5.17
CA ALA A 130 4.07 -12.68 -3.76
C ALA A 130 3.49 -11.38 -3.23
N CYS A 131 3.14 -11.29 -1.94
CA CYS A 131 2.59 -10.09 -1.34
C CYS A 131 3.32 -9.73 -0.04
N ILE A 132 3.70 -8.45 0.11
CA ILE A 132 4.27 -7.89 1.34
C ILE A 132 3.39 -6.71 1.78
N SER A 133 2.87 -6.77 3.00
CA SER A 133 2.02 -5.76 3.61
C SER A 133 2.70 -5.17 4.84
N SER A 134 2.99 -3.88 4.84
CA SER A 134 3.65 -3.18 5.95
C SER A 134 2.69 -2.14 6.57
N GLY A 135 2.24 -2.38 7.81
CA GLY A 135 1.35 -1.48 8.54
C GLY A 135 -0.04 -1.33 7.90
N GLY A 136 -0.52 -2.38 7.19
CA GLY A 136 -1.82 -2.38 6.52
C GLY A 136 -2.99 -2.68 7.45
N TRP A 137 -4.18 -2.74 6.87
CA TRP A 137 -5.38 -3.13 7.61
C TRP A 137 -6.26 -4.12 6.82
N GLY A 138 -7.00 -4.95 7.58
CA GLY A 138 -7.98 -5.87 7.04
C GLY A 138 -9.39 -5.28 6.97
N ASP A 139 -9.86 -4.65 8.06
CA ASP A 139 -11.24 -4.15 8.22
C ASP A 139 -11.22 -2.63 8.49
N GLY A 140 -11.72 -1.84 7.52
CA GLY A 140 -11.75 -0.39 7.61
C GLY A 140 -12.61 0.12 8.77
N ALA A 141 -13.76 -0.49 9.04
CA ALA A 141 -14.64 -0.07 10.12
C ALA A 141 -13.99 -0.28 11.49
N LYS A 142 -13.40 -1.47 11.72
CA LYS A 142 -12.65 -1.77 12.96
C LYS A 142 -11.43 -0.87 13.10
N LYS A 143 -10.67 -0.66 12.01
CA LYS A 143 -9.53 0.26 11.98
C LYS A 143 -9.93 1.65 12.48
N PHE A 144 -10.95 2.25 11.87
CA PHE A 144 -11.38 3.61 12.25
C PHE A 144 -11.91 3.66 13.68
N ARG A 145 -12.62 2.62 14.13
CA ARG A 145 -13.09 2.55 15.51
C ARG A 145 -11.94 2.54 16.51
N ARG A 146 -10.84 1.85 16.20
CA ARG A 146 -9.63 1.80 17.03
C ARG A 146 -8.78 3.07 16.92
N GLN A 147 -8.61 3.63 15.72
CA GLN A 147 -7.89 4.90 15.52
C GLN A 147 -8.54 6.08 16.27
N HIS A 148 -9.86 6.05 16.40
CA HIS A 148 -10.64 7.09 17.12
C HIS A 148 -11.15 6.52 18.45
N ALA A 149 -10.29 5.84 19.22
CA ALA A 149 -10.70 5.05 20.39
C ALA A 149 -11.33 5.86 21.51
N SER A 150 -10.88 7.12 21.76
CA SER A 150 -11.45 7.94 22.83
C SER A 150 -12.90 8.34 22.51
N PRO A 151 -13.78 8.46 23.53
CA PRO A 151 -15.17 8.86 23.32
C PRO A 151 -15.31 10.19 22.54
N ARG A 152 -14.42 11.16 22.83
CA ARG A 152 -14.39 12.45 22.12
C ARG A 152 -14.01 12.30 20.65
N ALA A 153 -12.94 11.54 20.34
CA ALA A 153 -12.49 11.31 18.97
C ALA A 153 -13.55 10.54 18.16
N TRP A 154 -14.13 9.50 18.75
CA TRP A 154 -15.20 8.74 18.10
C TRP A 154 -16.46 9.56 17.84
N LYS A 155 -16.85 10.41 18.78
CA LYS A 155 -17.98 11.34 18.59
C LYS A 155 -17.72 12.29 17.42
N LYS A 156 -16.49 12.87 17.33
CA LYS A 156 -16.08 13.75 16.21
C LYS A 156 -16.13 13.00 14.89
N PHE A 157 -15.51 11.82 14.82
CA PHE A 157 -15.50 10.99 13.60
C PHE A 157 -16.92 10.58 13.17
N SER A 158 -17.76 10.11 14.10
CA SER A 158 -19.14 9.72 13.83
C SER A 158 -19.99 10.89 13.35
N ALA A 159 -19.81 12.07 13.92
CA ALA A 159 -20.49 13.30 13.47
C ALA A 159 -20.08 13.69 12.05
N MET A 160 -18.78 13.62 11.72
CA MET A 160 -18.26 13.84 10.37
C MET A 160 -18.86 12.83 9.37
N MET A 161 -18.93 11.54 9.72
CA MET A 161 -19.56 10.50 8.88
C MET A 161 -21.05 10.77 8.63
N LYS A 162 -21.79 11.19 9.67
CA LYS A 162 -23.21 11.53 9.56
C LYS A 162 -23.43 12.75 8.65
N GLU A 163 -22.66 13.80 8.88
CA GLU A 163 -22.73 15.04 8.08
C GLU A 163 -22.35 14.79 6.62
N GLY A 164 -21.26 14.04 6.35
CA GLY A 164 -20.83 13.69 5.00
C GLY A 164 -21.91 12.91 4.23
N LYS A 165 -22.53 11.91 4.87
CA LYS A 165 -23.65 11.17 4.28
C LYS A 165 -24.86 12.08 4.00
N ARG A 166 -25.16 13.01 4.90
CA ARG A 166 -26.25 13.99 4.72
C ARG A 166 -25.98 14.90 3.52
N ARG A 167 -24.77 15.46 3.42
CA ARG A 167 -24.35 16.33 2.30
C ARG A 167 -24.35 15.57 0.97
N LYS A 168 -23.80 14.37 0.94
CA LYS A 168 -23.79 13.52 -0.27
C LYS A 168 -25.19 13.27 -0.81
N ARG A 169 -26.17 12.96 0.06
CA ARG A 169 -27.59 12.80 -0.36
C ARG A 169 -28.20 14.09 -0.89
N ALA A 170 -27.73 15.23 -0.45
CA ALA A 170 -28.17 16.54 -0.91
C ALA A 170 -27.38 17.07 -2.14
N GLY A 171 -26.50 16.26 -2.73
CA GLY A 171 -25.65 16.66 -3.84
C GLY A 171 -24.60 17.74 -3.47
N LYS A 172 -24.31 17.92 -2.18
CA LYS A 172 -23.38 18.95 -1.68
C LYS A 172 -22.02 18.31 -1.34
N PRO A 173 -20.91 18.74 -1.97
CA PRO A 173 -19.58 18.19 -1.66
C PRO A 173 -19.17 18.51 -0.22
N MET A 174 -18.32 17.66 0.33
CA MET A 174 -17.68 17.87 1.63
C MET A 174 -16.22 17.43 1.55
N MET A 175 -15.31 18.35 1.85
CA MET A 175 -13.90 18.04 2.04
C MET A 175 -13.63 17.71 3.50
N VAL A 176 -12.72 16.77 3.75
CA VAL A 176 -12.37 16.30 5.09
C VAL A 176 -10.84 16.40 5.25
N PRO A 177 -10.36 17.12 6.27
CA PRO A 177 -8.93 17.20 6.54
C PRO A 177 -8.31 15.83 6.83
N ARG A 178 -7.10 15.61 6.32
CA ARG A 178 -6.34 14.35 6.44
C ARG A 178 -6.32 13.79 7.86
N TYR A 179 -6.01 14.66 8.84
CA TYR A 179 -5.84 14.21 10.24
C TYR A 179 -7.17 13.96 10.98
N ASP A 180 -8.28 14.38 10.42
CA ASP A 180 -9.61 13.99 10.90
C ASP A 180 -10.02 12.60 10.36
N ILE A 181 -9.38 12.15 9.28
CA ILE A 181 -9.55 10.79 8.71
C ILE A 181 -8.56 9.82 9.38
N VAL A 182 -7.27 10.15 9.30
CA VAL A 182 -6.17 9.32 9.85
C VAL A 182 -5.38 10.17 10.83
N PRO A 183 -5.57 9.99 12.14
CA PRO A 183 -4.93 10.80 13.19
C PRO A 183 -3.45 10.42 13.33
N ILE A 184 -2.59 11.00 12.50
CA ILE A 184 -1.15 10.81 12.57
C ILE A 184 -0.57 11.69 13.68
N PRO A 185 0.14 11.14 14.69
CA PRO A 185 0.83 11.90 15.71
C PRO A 185 1.80 12.93 15.11
N THR A 186 1.89 14.11 15.72
CA THR A 186 2.71 15.23 15.19
C THR A 186 4.16 14.81 14.92
N ARG A 187 4.76 14.01 15.81
CA ARG A 187 6.14 13.52 15.68
C ARG A 187 6.39 12.68 14.42
N LEU A 188 5.34 12.07 13.86
CA LEU A 188 5.44 11.22 12.65
C LEU A 188 5.10 11.95 11.34
N ARG A 189 4.57 13.18 11.42
CA ARG A 189 4.11 13.92 10.22
C ARG A 189 5.23 14.29 9.27
N GLY A 190 6.47 14.38 9.75
CA GLY A 190 7.66 14.59 8.93
C GLY A 190 7.98 13.45 7.96
N ASN A 191 7.40 12.25 8.17
CA ASN A 191 7.54 11.11 7.25
C ASN A 191 6.57 11.16 6.06
N LEU A 192 5.64 12.13 6.01
CA LEU A 192 4.79 12.31 4.85
C LEU A 192 5.62 12.85 3.67
N ALA A 193 5.41 12.27 2.50
CA ALA A 193 6.06 12.75 1.28
C ALA A 193 5.72 14.22 1.00
N PRO A 194 6.65 15.03 0.49
CA PRO A 194 6.32 16.34 -0.07
C PRO A 194 5.19 16.19 -1.11
N GLY A 195 4.24 17.14 -1.12
CA GLY A 195 3.08 17.07 -2.01
C GLY A 195 1.99 16.09 -1.62
N SER A 196 2.08 15.44 -0.43
CA SER A 196 0.99 14.64 0.12
C SER A 196 -0.30 15.43 0.23
N ILE A 197 -1.42 14.78 -0.08
CA ILE A 197 -2.75 15.39 -0.08
C ILE A 197 -3.22 15.60 1.35
N MET A 198 -3.71 16.78 1.68
CA MET A 198 -4.09 17.17 3.05
C MET A 198 -5.59 17.26 3.28
N GLU A 199 -6.39 17.27 2.22
CA GLU A 199 -7.86 17.25 2.28
C GLU A 199 -8.41 16.30 1.23
N PHE A 200 -9.50 15.61 1.56
CA PHE A 200 -10.09 14.58 0.70
C PHE A 200 -11.61 14.75 0.60
N PRO A 201 -12.20 14.44 -0.55
CA PRO A 201 -13.65 14.28 -0.64
C PRO A 201 -14.17 13.25 0.39
N PHE A 202 -15.32 13.52 1.00
CA PHE A 202 -15.92 12.61 2.00
C PHE A 202 -16.09 11.17 1.47
N GLU A 203 -16.33 11.01 0.19
CA GLU A 203 -16.45 9.70 -0.48
C GLU A 203 -15.21 8.80 -0.17
N VAL A 204 -14.04 9.40 -0.09
CA VAL A 204 -12.79 8.68 0.26
C VAL A 204 -12.90 8.04 1.64
N VAL A 205 -13.38 8.80 2.63
CA VAL A 205 -13.57 8.30 4.00
C VAL A 205 -14.58 7.16 4.03
N GLU A 206 -15.67 7.32 3.29
CA GLU A 206 -16.74 6.32 3.19
C GLU A 206 -16.22 5.01 2.58
N THR A 207 -15.43 5.10 1.49
CA THR A 207 -14.85 3.92 0.84
C THR A 207 -13.77 3.24 1.70
N MET A 208 -12.94 4.01 2.40
CA MET A 208 -11.98 3.44 3.36
C MET A 208 -12.69 2.73 4.53
N TYR A 209 -13.78 3.31 5.03
CA TYR A 209 -14.57 2.70 6.11
C TYR A 209 -15.20 1.36 5.69
N ALA A 210 -15.65 1.26 4.45
CA ALA A 210 -16.27 0.07 3.89
C ALA A 210 -15.26 -0.94 3.31
N PHE A 211 -13.97 -0.57 3.19
CA PHE A 211 -12.96 -1.45 2.59
C PHE A 211 -12.56 -2.57 3.55
N ASN A 212 -12.60 -3.82 3.04
CA ASN A 212 -12.32 -5.00 3.83
C ASN A 212 -11.41 -5.98 3.07
N ALA A 213 -10.12 -5.98 3.37
CA ALA A 213 -9.16 -6.92 2.80
C ALA A 213 -9.24 -8.31 3.44
N ASN A 214 -9.86 -8.44 4.63
CA ASN A 214 -10.13 -9.74 5.26
C ASN A 214 -11.03 -10.64 4.41
N ASP A 215 -11.89 -10.06 3.54
CA ASP A 215 -12.79 -10.83 2.66
C ASP A 215 -12.05 -11.62 1.59
N VAL A 216 -10.81 -11.26 1.30
CA VAL A 216 -10.05 -11.80 0.18
C VAL A 216 -8.67 -12.35 0.55
N VAL A 217 -8.14 -12.07 1.73
CA VAL A 217 -6.78 -12.46 2.13
C VAL A 217 -6.56 -13.97 2.05
N GLY A 218 -7.55 -14.79 2.41
CA GLY A 218 -7.48 -16.26 2.32
C GLY A 218 -7.30 -16.78 0.88
N ARG A 219 -7.62 -15.98 -0.14
CA ARG A 219 -7.46 -16.32 -1.56
C ARG A 219 -6.05 -16.11 -2.08
N ILE A 220 -5.15 -15.55 -1.27
CA ILE A 220 -3.73 -15.37 -1.64
C ILE A 220 -3.04 -16.73 -1.66
N ALA A 221 -3.32 -17.59 -0.71
CA ALA A 221 -2.74 -18.93 -0.68
C ALA A 221 -2.99 -19.71 -1.99
N PRO A 222 -2.03 -20.54 -2.47
CA PRO A 222 -0.75 -20.90 -1.83
C PRO A 222 0.41 -19.93 -2.11
N ARG A 223 0.15 -18.72 -2.63
CA ARG A 223 1.17 -17.69 -2.88
C ARG A 223 1.61 -17.08 -1.54
N PRO A 224 2.93 -16.77 -1.38
CA PRO A 224 3.44 -16.31 -0.11
C PRO A 224 2.97 -14.89 0.24
N LEU A 225 2.64 -14.70 1.53
CA LEU A 225 2.25 -13.42 2.12
C LEU A 225 3.14 -13.10 3.32
N LEU A 226 3.74 -11.92 3.33
CA LEU A 226 4.45 -11.36 4.48
C LEU A 226 3.66 -10.20 5.07
N LEU A 227 3.35 -10.27 6.34
CA LEU A 227 2.74 -9.21 7.12
C LEU A 227 3.78 -8.63 8.09
N LEU A 228 4.11 -7.36 7.94
CA LEU A 228 4.98 -6.61 8.83
C LEU A 228 4.14 -5.54 9.53
N HIS A 229 4.23 -5.45 10.86
CA HIS A 229 3.55 -4.40 11.62
C HIS A 229 4.38 -3.97 12.82
N SER A 230 4.33 -2.70 13.17
CA SER A 230 4.85 -2.25 14.45
C SER A 230 4.05 -2.89 15.58
N ALA A 231 4.72 -3.38 16.62
CA ALA A 231 4.04 -3.93 17.81
C ALA A 231 3.19 -2.88 18.54
N ASN A 232 3.53 -1.59 18.37
CA ASN A 232 2.85 -0.45 18.98
C ASN A 232 2.58 0.66 17.95
N ASP A 233 1.97 0.31 16.81
CA ASP A 233 1.68 1.24 15.73
C ASP A 233 0.71 2.35 16.20
N SER A 234 1.18 3.59 16.18
CA SER A 234 0.40 4.75 16.62
C SER A 234 -0.55 5.32 15.56
N VAL A 235 -0.57 4.73 14.35
CA VAL A 235 -1.40 5.17 13.22
C VAL A 235 -2.40 4.09 12.80
N THR A 236 -1.93 2.89 12.49
CA THR A 236 -2.80 1.76 12.10
C THR A 236 -2.77 0.70 13.21
N PRO A 237 -3.92 0.32 13.79
CA PRO A 237 -3.94 -0.65 14.89
C PRO A 237 -3.28 -1.98 14.50
N THR A 238 -2.36 -2.45 15.32
CA THR A 238 -1.56 -3.68 15.08
C THR A 238 -2.44 -4.92 14.92
N GLU A 239 -3.57 -4.98 15.62
CA GLU A 239 -4.54 -6.06 15.54
C GLU A 239 -5.08 -6.30 14.12
N GLN A 240 -4.98 -5.30 13.25
CA GLN A 240 -5.40 -5.44 11.85
C GLN A 240 -4.55 -6.44 11.07
N SER A 241 -3.23 -6.48 11.30
CA SER A 241 -2.37 -7.50 10.68
C SER A 241 -2.51 -8.86 11.36
N VAL A 242 -2.80 -8.91 12.67
CA VAL A 242 -3.11 -10.17 13.37
C VAL A 242 -4.37 -10.80 12.77
N GLU A 243 -5.44 -10.01 12.58
CA GLU A 243 -6.69 -10.51 11.98
C GLU A 243 -6.49 -10.95 10.51
N LEU A 244 -5.66 -10.25 9.73
CA LEU A 244 -5.29 -10.69 8.38
C LEU A 244 -4.56 -12.04 8.42
N PHE A 245 -3.60 -12.22 9.33
CA PHE A 245 -2.86 -13.47 9.51
C PHE A 245 -3.76 -14.64 9.86
N GLU A 246 -4.69 -14.46 10.80
CA GLU A 246 -5.65 -15.49 11.22
C GLU A 246 -6.57 -15.94 10.08
N ARG A 247 -6.84 -15.07 9.11
CA ARG A 247 -7.71 -15.34 7.95
C ARG A 247 -6.96 -15.79 6.71
N ALA A 248 -5.64 -15.57 6.67
CA ALA A 248 -4.80 -15.94 5.55
C ALA A 248 -4.58 -17.47 5.51
N GLY A 249 -4.37 -17.98 4.29
CA GLY A 249 -3.89 -19.35 4.10
C GLY A 249 -2.36 -19.41 4.13
N LYS A 250 -1.80 -20.60 4.07
CA LYS A 250 -0.34 -20.83 4.07
C LYS A 250 0.23 -20.77 2.64
N PRO A 251 1.50 -20.30 2.47
CA PRO A 251 2.40 -19.76 3.50
C PRO A 251 2.11 -18.28 3.80
N THR A 252 1.99 -17.94 5.07
CA THR A 252 1.88 -16.55 5.55
C THR A 252 2.73 -16.40 6.80
N ASP A 253 3.59 -15.38 6.80
CA ASP A 253 4.39 -14.99 7.95
C ASP A 253 3.90 -13.64 8.50
N LEU A 254 3.87 -13.50 9.83
CA LEU A 254 3.58 -12.24 10.53
C LEU A 254 4.73 -11.88 11.47
N HIS A 255 5.27 -10.68 11.32
CA HIS A 255 6.26 -10.12 12.24
C HIS A 255 5.71 -8.86 12.90
N LEU A 256 5.61 -8.90 14.23
CA LEU A 256 5.33 -7.73 15.06
C LEU A 256 6.67 -7.19 15.58
N ILE A 257 7.04 -5.99 15.12
CA ILE A 257 8.35 -5.42 15.33
C ILE A 257 8.27 -4.38 16.44
N ALA A 258 9.06 -4.57 17.51
CA ALA A 258 9.26 -3.57 18.56
C ALA A 258 10.03 -2.35 18.02
N ASP A 259 10.38 -1.39 18.74
CA ASP A 259 11.33 -0.30 18.44
C ASP A 259 11.13 0.44 17.09
N VAL A 260 9.99 0.24 16.42
CA VAL A 260 9.54 0.98 15.23
C VAL A 260 8.11 1.46 15.41
N ASP A 261 7.71 2.49 14.67
CA ASP A 261 6.33 2.93 14.56
C ASP A 261 5.84 2.73 13.12
N HIS A 262 4.80 3.40 12.70
CA HIS A 262 4.08 3.21 11.45
C HIS A 262 4.94 3.29 10.17
N PHE A 263 5.94 4.16 10.13
CA PHE A 263 6.80 4.38 8.96
C PHE A 263 8.07 3.53 8.97
N MET A 264 7.95 2.26 9.32
CA MET A 264 9.06 1.38 9.68
C MET A 264 10.20 1.28 8.64
N PHE A 265 9.95 1.46 7.34
CA PHE A 265 11.01 1.53 6.33
C PHE A 265 11.75 2.87 6.30
N SER A 266 11.17 3.93 6.87
CA SER A 266 11.76 5.28 6.92
C SER A 266 12.47 5.55 8.24
N GLU A 267 12.34 4.69 9.23
CA GLU A 267 12.89 4.86 10.58
C GLU A 267 14.32 4.33 10.75
N GLY A 268 14.96 3.89 9.65
CA GLY A 268 16.36 3.44 9.65
C GLY A 268 16.60 2.10 10.34
N ASN A 269 15.56 1.34 10.66
CA ASN A 269 15.68 0.04 11.30
C ASN A 269 16.07 -1.04 10.27
N THR A 270 17.31 -1.56 10.39
CA THR A 270 17.82 -2.59 9.48
C THR A 270 17.13 -3.93 9.64
N LEU A 271 16.56 -4.25 10.82
CA LEU A 271 15.82 -5.48 11.05
C LEU A 271 14.66 -5.67 10.07
N VAL A 272 13.95 -4.58 9.74
CA VAL A 272 12.84 -4.65 8.75
C VAL A 272 13.36 -5.07 7.37
N VAL A 273 14.52 -4.54 6.98
CA VAL A 273 15.16 -4.88 5.69
C VAL A 273 15.65 -6.33 5.71
N ASP A 274 16.25 -6.79 6.80
CA ASP A 274 16.73 -8.15 6.96
C ASP A 274 15.59 -9.17 6.92
N LEU A 275 14.49 -8.91 7.63
CA LEU A 275 13.29 -9.75 7.59
C LEU A 275 12.71 -9.88 6.18
N VAL A 276 12.66 -8.78 5.42
CA VAL A 276 12.17 -8.82 4.03
C VAL A 276 13.14 -9.63 3.15
N ARG A 277 14.46 -9.42 3.28
CA ARG A 277 15.46 -10.15 2.51
C ARG A 277 15.36 -11.66 2.76
N ASP A 278 15.39 -12.10 4.03
CA ASP A 278 15.35 -13.51 4.39
C ASP A 278 14.05 -14.19 3.91
N TRP A 279 12.93 -13.48 4.03
CA TRP A 279 11.65 -13.96 3.54
C TRP A 279 11.62 -14.08 2.01
N LEU A 280 12.18 -13.10 1.29
CA LEU A 280 12.29 -13.13 -0.17
C LEU A 280 13.18 -14.27 -0.65
N GLU A 281 14.33 -14.50 0.00
CA GLU A 281 15.24 -15.61 -0.31
C GLU A 281 14.54 -16.97 -0.16
N LYS A 282 13.70 -17.11 0.86
CA LYS A 282 12.97 -18.35 1.14
C LYS A 282 11.81 -18.61 0.19
N TYR A 283 10.98 -17.60 -0.07
CA TYR A 283 9.69 -17.81 -0.74
C TYR A 283 9.60 -17.25 -2.15
N PHE A 284 10.40 -16.26 -2.47
CA PHE A 284 10.33 -15.55 -3.74
C PHE A 284 11.71 -15.04 -4.19
N PRO A 285 12.75 -15.90 -4.32
CA PRO A 285 14.11 -15.45 -4.64
C PRO A 285 14.15 -14.65 -5.95
N ALA A 286 15.08 -13.69 -6.08
CA ALA A 286 15.18 -12.82 -7.27
C ALA A 286 15.51 -13.63 -8.55
N ARG A 287 16.22 -14.72 -8.38
CA ARG A 287 16.58 -15.69 -9.45
C ARG A 287 16.09 -17.07 -9.08
N VAL A 288 15.80 -17.87 -10.09
CA VAL A 288 15.50 -19.31 -9.95
C VAL A 288 16.74 -20.12 -10.30
#